data_ada23e9a94248b0f4a6f0aadbd2342d5
#
_entry.id   ada23e9a94248b0f4a6f0aadbd2342d5
#
_cell.length_a   1.000
_cell.length_b   1.000
_cell.length_c   1.000
_cell.angle_alpha   90.00
_cell.angle_beta   90.00
_cell.angle_gamma   90.00
#
_symmetry.space_group_name_H-M   'P 1'
#
loop_
_entity.id
_entity.type
_entity.pdbx_description
1 polymer ?
#
loop_
_entity_poly.entity_id
_entity_poly.type
_entity_poly.pdbx_seq_one_letter_code
_entity_poly.pdbx_strand_id
1 'polypeptide(L)'
;KTLVTTAAELKTAIETADGTADAPTQIILGGSFEVAADAEHFAFSIDGKHIAIDDGNNPISGDNYSISRTASDKSLFELTNGASLKLTNLNIYGNAAAHSADVACIFVRASCKLTLGNGFELYSGDGFVDDQLIGISVGDNATLIMEGDAEISKSIKGQEVLVAPTGILQLKGGKIKAREEGTYESERSLCLQAAINGNQVTIPTVTVENELPADSDFKLDLYDYVLSSSTVRPGAETVVKGTDSYTLTDSYRMKFHLMTNTTGGMTYYDSYFELYLDGNAIKIRAK
;
A
#
# COMPACT_ATOMS: atom_id res chain seq x y z
N LYS A 1 -13.31 -18.29 15.89
CA LYS A 1 -11.90 -17.86 15.96
C LYS A 1 -11.00 -19.07 15.83
N THR A 2 -10.06 -19.04 14.89
CA THR A 2 -9.07 -20.11 14.68
C THR A 2 -7.71 -19.60 15.11
N LEU A 3 -7.05 -20.31 16.03
CA LEU A 3 -5.68 -20.02 16.45
C LEU A 3 -4.69 -20.70 15.49
N VAL A 4 -3.69 -19.98 15.03
CA VAL A 4 -2.66 -20.49 14.11
C VAL A 4 -1.27 -20.08 14.61
N THR A 5 -0.31 -20.99 14.49
CA THR A 5 1.09 -20.79 14.94
C THR A 5 2.09 -21.09 13.82
N THR A 6 1.62 -21.59 12.69
CA THR A 6 2.45 -21.97 11.54
C THR A 6 1.83 -21.50 10.22
N ALA A 7 2.66 -21.40 9.17
CA ALA A 7 2.21 -21.08 7.82
C ALA A 7 1.19 -22.09 7.28
N ALA A 8 1.37 -23.38 7.57
CA ALA A 8 0.46 -24.45 7.15
C ALA A 8 -0.92 -24.33 7.81
N GLU A 9 -0.96 -24.02 9.10
CA GLU A 9 -2.20 -23.77 9.82
C GLU A 9 -2.92 -22.54 9.30
N LEU A 10 -2.18 -21.44 9.00
CA LEU A 10 -2.77 -20.24 8.41
C LEU A 10 -3.36 -20.55 7.03
N LYS A 11 -2.63 -21.28 6.17
CA LYS A 11 -3.13 -21.71 4.86
C LYS A 11 -4.43 -22.49 4.99
N THR A 12 -4.47 -23.48 5.88
CA THR A 12 -5.69 -24.28 6.14
C THR A 12 -6.85 -23.42 6.66
N ALA A 13 -6.56 -22.49 7.58
CA ALA A 13 -7.58 -21.59 8.12
C ALA A 13 -8.17 -20.68 7.04
N ILE A 14 -7.34 -20.19 6.10
CA ILE A 14 -7.78 -19.41 4.95
C ILE A 14 -8.65 -20.27 4.02
N GLU A 15 -8.21 -21.47 3.68
CA GLU A 15 -8.93 -22.39 2.77
C GLU A 15 -10.31 -22.79 3.31
N THR A 16 -10.43 -22.91 4.62
CA THR A 16 -11.69 -23.31 5.29
C THR A 16 -12.55 -22.13 5.75
N ALA A 17 -12.10 -20.90 5.54
CA ALA A 17 -12.84 -19.70 5.92
C ALA A 17 -14.19 -19.62 5.19
N ASP A 18 -15.25 -19.27 5.93
CA ASP A 18 -16.64 -19.19 5.48
C ASP A 18 -17.30 -17.84 5.85
N GLY A 19 -16.51 -16.87 6.33
CA GLY A 19 -17.00 -15.54 6.70
C GLY A 19 -17.57 -14.75 5.54
N THR A 20 -18.36 -13.75 5.86
CA THR A 20 -18.92 -12.78 4.92
C THR A 20 -18.21 -11.44 5.03
N ALA A 21 -18.47 -10.50 4.11
CA ALA A 21 -17.88 -9.16 4.15
C ALA A 21 -18.21 -8.40 5.46
N ASP A 22 -19.41 -8.60 6.01
CA ASP A 22 -19.88 -7.97 7.26
C ASP A 22 -19.47 -8.76 8.52
N ALA A 23 -19.15 -10.05 8.36
CA ALA A 23 -18.76 -10.94 9.45
C ALA A 23 -17.58 -11.84 9.00
N PRO A 24 -16.36 -11.30 8.84
CA PRO A 24 -15.23 -12.05 8.35
C PRO A 24 -14.80 -13.16 9.31
N THR A 25 -14.28 -14.26 8.77
CA THR A 25 -13.66 -15.32 9.57
C THR A 25 -12.49 -14.74 10.35
N GLN A 26 -12.51 -14.92 11.68
CA GLN A 26 -11.46 -14.42 12.57
C GLN A 26 -10.36 -15.47 12.74
N ILE A 27 -9.14 -15.13 12.37
CA ILE A 27 -7.93 -15.93 12.56
C ILE A 27 -7.04 -15.18 13.56
N ILE A 28 -6.54 -15.90 14.56
CA ILE A 28 -5.69 -15.35 15.59
C ILE A 28 -4.29 -15.96 15.47
N LEU A 29 -3.27 -15.13 15.37
CA LEU A 29 -1.90 -15.61 15.46
C LEU A 29 -1.58 -15.97 16.92
N GLY A 30 -1.03 -17.16 17.12
CA GLY A 30 -0.54 -17.64 18.42
C GLY A 30 0.98 -17.67 18.50
N GLY A 31 1.68 -17.17 17.49
CA GLY A 31 3.13 -17.08 17.41
C GLY A 31 3.60 -16.51 16.08
N SER A 32 4.86 -16.08 16.04
CA SER A 32 5.53 -15.66 14.81
C SER A 32 5.98 -16.89 14.01
N PHE A 33 5.91 -16.80 12.69
CA PHE A 33 6.40 -17.86 11.80
C PHE A 33 6.93 -17.32 10.48
N GLU A 34 7.78 -18.14 9.85
CA GLU A 34 8.33 -17.87 8.53
C GLU A 34 7.67 -18.75 7.47
N VAL A 35 7.41 -18.18 6.30
CA VAL A 35 6.94 -18.92 5.13
C VAL A 35 8.15 -19.44 4.37
N ALA A 36 8.13 -20.76 4.07
CA ALA A 36 9.23 -21.43 3.38
C ALA A 36 9.53 -20.82 2.01
N ALA A 37 10.81 -20.82 1.64
CA ALA A 37 11.30 -20.23 0.39
C ALA A 37 10.81 -20.99 -0.87
N ASP A 38 10.55 -22.29 -0.74
CA ASP A 38 10.06 -23.18 -1.80
C ASP A 38 8.54 -23.16 -2.00
N ALA A 39 7.81 -22.41 -1.15
CA ALA A 39 6.37 -22.27 -1.27
C ALA A 39 5.97 -21.63 -2.61
N GLU A 40 4.70 -21.78 -2.97
CA GLU A 40 4.10 -21.19 -4.17
C GLU A 40 4.37 -19.70 -4.30
N HIS A 41 4.19 -19.12 -5.50
CA HIS A 41 4.42 -17.69 -5.75
C HIS A 41 3.69 -16.80 -4.74
N PHE A 42 2.42 -17.10 -4.46
CA PHE A 42 1.68 -16.54 -3.34
C PHE A 42 1.62 -17.57 -2.21
N ALA A 43 2.09 -17.20 -1.02
CA ALA A 43 2.00 -18.09 0.14
C ALA A 43 0.55 -18.32 0.56
N PHE A 44 -0.26 -17.24 0.48
CA PHE A 44 -1.66 -17.24 0.93
C PHE A 44 -2.54 -16.60 -0.14
N SER A 45 -3.35 -17.42 -0.82
CA SER A 45 -4.36 -16.96 -1.77
C SER A 45 -5.72 -16.88 -1.09
N ILE A 46 -6.31 -15.68 -1.09
CA ILE A 46 -7.63 -15.40 -0.53
C ILE A 46 -8.59 -15.18 -1.70
N ASP A 47 -9.29 -16.24 -2.06
CA ASP A 47 -10.16 -16.28 -3.24
C ASP A 47 -11.64 -16.20 -2.83
N GLY A 48 -12.27 -15.06 -3.08
CA GLY A 48 -13.67 -14.82 -2.74
C GLY A 48 -14.01 -14.89 -1.24
N LYS A 49 -13.00 -14.87 -0.37
CA LYS A 49 -13.19 -15.05 1.09
C LYS A 49 -13.03 -13.73 1.83
N HIS A 50 -13.64 -13.69 3.02
CA HIS A 50 -13.59 -12.53 3.91
C HIS A 50 -12.96 -12.93 5.25
N ILE A 51 -11.78 -12.38 5.52
CA ILE A 51 -10.91 -12.81 6.62
C ILE A 51 -10.40 -11.61 7.40
N ALA A 52 -10.29 -11.76 8.71
CA ALA A 52 -9.55 -10.86 9.58
C ALA A 52 -8.49 -11.65 10.34
N ILE A 53 -7.24 -11.18 10.29
CA ILE A 53 -6.10 -11.77 11.01
C ILE A 53 -5.63 -10.75 12.05
N ASP A 54 -5.44 -11.24 13.27
CA ASP A 54 -5.05 -10.45 14.44
C ASP A 54 -4.12 -11.29 15.33
N ASP A 55 -3.25 -10.69 16.12
CA ASP A 55 -2.38 -11.41 17.05
C ASP A 55 -3.05 -11.70 18.42
N GLY A 56 -4.30 -11.29 18.58
CA GLY A 56 -5.05 -11.56 19.81
C GLY A 56 -4.59 -10.74 21.02
N ASN A 57 -3.86 -9.64 20.82
CA ASN A 57 -3.20 -8.86 21.88
C ASN A 57 -2.16 -9.72 22.62
N ASN A 58 -1.07 -10.04 21.96
CA ASN A 58 0.03 -10.85 22.53
C ASN A 58 0.39 -10.39 23.96
N PRO A 59 0.07 -11.17 25.01
CA PRO A 59 0.26 -10.73 26.38
C PRO A 59 1.69 -10.92 26.89
N ILE A 60 2.59 -11.52 26.08
CA ILE A 60 3.86 -12.04 26.59
C ILE A 60 5.02 -11.04 26.39
N SER A 61 5.06 -10.29 25.28
CA SER A 61 6.21 -9.45 24.98
C SER A 61 5.90 -7.97 24.77
N GLY A 62 4.65 -7.62 24.55
CA GLY A 62 4.28 -6.26 24.09
C GLY A 62 4.60 -6.00 22.61
N ASP A 63 5.27 -6.95 21.94
CA ASP A 63 5.53 -6.91 20.51
C ASP A 63 4.52 -7.77 19.76
N ASN A 64 4.10 -7.31 18.58
CA ASN A 64 3.18 -8.06 17.74
C ASN A 64 3.84 -9.33 17.18
N TYR A 65 3.06 -10.39 16.98
CA TYR A 65 3.53 -11.54 16.22
C TYR A 65 3.78 -11.16 14.76
N SER A 66 4.67 -11.92 14.12
CA SER A 66 5.09 -11.63 12.75
C SER A 66 4.88 -12.79 11.81
N ILE A 67 4.57 -12.44 10.56
CA ILE A 67 4.64 -13.35 9.41
C ILE A 67 5.79 -12.85 8.54
N SER A 68 6.78 -13.73 8.30
CA SER A 68 7.94 -13.39 7.47
C SER A 68 8.05 -14.28 6.25
N ARG A 69 8.66 -13.76 5.19
CA ARG A 69 9.00 -14.51 3.98
C ARG A 69 10.36 -14.08 3.47
N THR A 70 11.26 -15.05 3.30
CA THR A 70 12.65 -14.82 2.87
C THR A 70 12.88 -15.01 1.36
N ALA A 71 11.87 -15.49 0.63
CA ALA A 71 12.00 -15.77 -0.80
C ALA A 71 11.94 -14.47 -1.63
N SER A 72 12.94 -14.29 -2.49
CA SER A 72 13.20 -13.05 -3.22
C SER A 72 12.24 -12.73 -4.38
N ASP A 73 11.54 -13.74 -4.89
CA ASP A 73 10.68 -13.65 -6.09
C ASP A 73 9.22 -14.04 -5.77
N LYS A 74 8.84 -14.01 -4.52
CA LYS A 74 7.56 -14.53 -4.04
C LYS A 74 6.80 -13.48 -3.24
N SER A 75 5.47 -13.52 -3.32
CA SER A 75 4.54 -12.66 -2.58
C SER A 75 3.96 -13.40 -1.38
N LEU A 76 3.48 -12.67 -0.37
CA LEU A 76 2.81 -13.26 0.78
C LEU A 76 1.32 -13.48 0.54
N PHE A 77 0.59 -12.43 0.20
CA PHE A 77 -0.86 -12.50 0.03
C PHE A 77 -1.29 -12.09 -1.38
N GLU A 78 -2.27 -12.81 -1.90
CA GLU A 78 -3.06 -12.39 -3.05
C GLU A 78 -4.55 -12.45 -2.72
N LEU A 79 -5.27 -11.37 -3.01
CA LEU A 79 -6.72 -11.27 -2.88
C LEU A 79 -7.36 -11.28 -4.27
N THR A 80 -8.30 -12.19 -4.51
CA THR A 80 -9.02 -12.34 -5.79
C THR A 80 -10.52 -12.46 -5.56
N ASN A 81 -11.31 -12.27 -6.62
CA ASN A 81 -12.74 -12.54 -6.67
C ASN A 81 -13.58 -11.86 -5.58
N GLY A 82 -13.32 -10.55 -5.34
CA GLY A 82 -14.06 -9.78 -4.35
C GLY A 82 -13.70 -10.10 -2.90
N ALA A 83 -12.58 -10.75 -2.67
CA ALA A 83 -12.09 -11.08 -1.33
C ALA A 83 -11.85 -9.82 -0.48
N SER A 84 -11.94 -9.98 0.83
CA SER A 84 -11.50 -8.96 1.78
C SER A 84 -10.58 -9.55 2.86
N LEU A 85 -9.53 -8.80 3.17
CA LEU A 85 -8.58 -9.11 4.24
C LEU A 85 -8.45 -7.89 5.16
N LYS A 86 -8.57 -8.14 6.46
CA LYS A 86 -8.21 -7.16 7.50
C LYS A 86 -7.03 -7.68 8.30
N LEU A 87 -6.02 -6.84 8.51
CA LEU A 87 -4.81 -7.14 9.27
C LEU A 87 -4.69 -6.14 10.43
N THR A 88 -4.57 -6.63 11.65
CA THR A 88 -4.45 -5.81 12.86
C THR A 88 -3.45 -6.44 13.83
N ASN A 89 -2.74 -5.61 14.60
CA ASN A 89 -1.82 -6.06 15.66
C ASN A 89 -0.85 -7.14 15.19
N LEU A 90 -0.24 -6.99 14.03
CA LEU A 90 0.75 -7.94 13.53
C LEU A 90 1.76 -7.28 12.62
N ASN A 91 2.96 -7.86 12.55
CA ASN A 91 4.03 -7.42 11.69
C ASN A 91 4.16 -8.34 10.47
N ILE A 92 4.33 -7.77 9.30
CA ILE A 92 4.69 -8.50 8.10
C ILE A 92 6.10 -8.10 7.67
N TYR A 93 6.97 -9.11 7.52
CA TYR A 93 8.29 -8.94 6.94
C TYR A 93 8.29 -9.59 5.55
N GLY A 94 8.02 -8.78 4.54
CA GLY A 94 8.17 -9.17 3.15
C GLY A 94 9.64 -9.01 2.78
N ASN A 95 10.41 -10.07 2.80
CA ASN A 95 11.79 -10.01 2.32
C ASN A 95 11.78 -10.05 0.80
N ALA A 96 11.69 -8.89 0.23
CA ALA A 96 11.70 -8.75 -1.21
C ALA A 96 13.10 -8.39 -1.69
N ALA A 97 14.01 -9.35 -1.75
CA ALA A 97 15.14 -9.29 -2.68
C ALA A 97 14.61 -9.58 -4.10
N ALA A 98 13.48 -9.00 -4.48
CA ALA A 98 12.83 -9.28 -5.75
C ALA A 98 13.60 -8.64 -6.91
N HIS A 99 13.75 -9.42 -7.95
CA HIS A 99 14.40 -9.01 -9.20
C HIS A 99 13.41 -8.78 -10.35
N SER A 100 12.12 -8.77 -10.09
CA SER A 100 11.11 -8.57 -11.12
C SER A 100 10.09 -7.51 -10.75
N ALA A 101 9.66 -6.73 -11.74
CA ALA A 101 8.72 -5.63 -11.64
C ALA A 101 7.34 -5.98 -11.06
N ASP A 102 7.03 -7.27 -10.93
CA ASP A 102 5.68 -7.75 -10.66
C ASP A 102 5.53 -8.38 -9.27
N VAL A 103 6.47 -8.18 -8.36
CA VAL A 103 6.40 -8.76 -7.02
C VAL A 103 6.00 -7.69 -6.01
N ALA A 104 4.78 -7.78 -5.48
CA ALA A 104 4.36 -7.07 -4.30
C ALA A 104 4.25 -8.03 -3.11
N CYS A 105 4.50 -7.54 -1.90
CA CYS A 105 4.28 -8.36 -0.70
C CYS A 105 2.81 -8.76 -0.59
N ILE A 106 1.89 -7.82 -0.86
CA ILE A 106 0.45 -8.06 -0.89
C ILE A 106 -0.12 -7.55 -2.21
N PHE A 107 -0.81 -8.44 -2.96
CA PHE A 107 -1.60 -8.07 -4.13
C PHE A 107 -3.08 -7.99 -3.80
N VAL A 108 -3.68 -6.83 -4.01
CA VAL A 108 -5.13 -6.62 -3.90
C VAL A 108 -5.66 -6.51 -5.32
N ARG A 109 -6.14 -7.62 -5.88
CA ARG A 109 -6.66 -7.67 -7.26
C ARG A 109 -7.98 -6.93 -7.38
N ALA A 110 -8.43 -6.78 -8.61
CA ALA A 110 -9.65 -6.04 -8.93
C ALA A 110 -10.83 -6.38 -8.02
N SER A 111 -11.52 -5.34 -7.55
CA SER A 111 -12.71 -5.42 -6.69
C SER A 111 -12.49 -6.03 -5.30
N CYS A 112 -11.23 -6.28 -4.91
CA CYS A 112 -10.89 -6.77 -3.58
C CYS A 112 -10.64 -5.62 -2.60
N LYS A 113 -10.64 -5.94 -1.30
CA LYS A 113 -10.45 -4.96 -0.24
C LYS A 113 -9.41 -5.43 0.78
N LEU A 114 -8.41 -4.60 1.02
CA LEU A 114 -7.45 -4.75 2.11
C LEU A 114 -7.67 -3.65 3.15
N THR A 115 -7.77 -4.01 4.41
CA THR A 115 -7.81 -3.06 5.53
C THR A 115 -6.64 -3.32 6.46
N LEU A 116 -5.84 -2.29 6.70
CA LEU A 116 -4.74 -2.30 7.65
C LEU A 116 -5.18 -1.48 8.86
N GLY A 117 -5.28 -2.12 10.01
CA GLY A 117 -5.78 -1.51 11.24
C GLY A 117 -4.69 -1.28 12.28
N ASN A 118 -5.12 -0.93 13.49
CA ASN A 118 -4.22 -0.62 14.59
C ASN A 118 -3.15 -1.69 14.80
N GLY A 119 -1.94 -1.26 15.11
CA GLY A 119 -0.81 -2.12 15.41
C GLY A 119 -0.31 -2.96 14.23
N PHE A 120 -0.76 -2.68 13.01
CA PHE A 120 -0.22 -3.34 11.82
C PHE A 120 1.02 -2.63 11.33
N GLU A 121 2.08 -3.40 11.06
CA GLU A 121 3.30 -2.89 10.42
C GLU A 121 3.73 -3.78 9.25
N LEU A 122 4.00 -3.17 8.11
CA LEU A 122 4.59 -3.83 6.95
C LEU A 122 6.02 -3.33 6.72
N TYR A 123 6.95 -4.25 6.74
CA TYR A 123 8.33 -4.05 6.33
C TYR A 123 8.56 -4.80 5.03
N SER A 124 8.62 -4.11 3.91
CA SER A 124 8.69 -4.77 2.60
C SER A 124 10.05 -5.39 2.28
N GLY A 125 11.09 -5.12 3.06
CA GLY A 125 12.36 -5.84 3.04
C GLY A 125 13.61 -5.02 2.75
N ASP A 126 14.78 -5.64 3.01
CA ASP A 126 16.11 -5.04 2.93
C ASP A 126 16.84 -5.32 1.58
N GLY A 127 16.14 -5.71 0.55
CA GLY A 127 16.72 -6.11 -0.74
C GLY A 127 17.55 -5.02 -1.44
N PHE A 128 18.73 -5.38 -1.86
CA PHE A 128 19.75 -4.48 -2.39
C PHE A 128 19.63 -4.14 -3.87
N VAL A 129 18.66 -4.66 -4.60
CA VAL A 129 18.69 -4.63 -6.07
C VAL A 129 17.36 -4.19 -6.66
N ASP A 130 17.43 -3.14 -7.44
CA ASP A 130 16.43 -2.59 -8.37
C ASP A 130 15.16 -1.91 -7.82
N ASP A 131 14.77 -0.83 -8.49
CA ASP A 131 13.74 0.17 -8.22
C ASP A 131 12.28 -0.34 -8.25
N GLN A 132 12.05 -1.64 -8.05
CA GLN A 132 10.77 -2.26 -8.40
C GLN A 132 10.07 -3.05 -7.27
N LEU A 133 10.51 -2.89 -6.04
CA LEU A 133 9.82 -3.52 -4.92
C LEU A 133 8.53 -2.77 -4.59
N ILE A 134 7.43 -3.51 -4.51
CA ILE A 134 6.13 -2.97 -4.13
C ILE A 134 5.74 -3.62 -2.80
N GLY A 135 5.46 -2.79 -1.79
CA GLY A 135 4.91 -3.30 -0.54
C GLY A 135 3.49 -3.83 -0.78
N ILE A 136 2.59 -2.97 -1.26
CA ILE A 136 1.21 -3.32 -1.57
C ILE A 136 0.85 -2.84 -2.97
N SER A 137 0.34 -3.73 -3.81
CA SER A 137 -0.24 -3.41 -5.11
C SER A 137 -1.76 -3.42 -5.04
N VAL A 138 -2.38 -2.28 -5.34
CA VAL A 138 -3.84 -2.10 -5.37
C VAL A 138 -4.30 -2.02 -6.81
N GLY A 139 -5.01 -3.04 -7.26
CA GLY A 139 -5.49 -3.17 -8.63
C GLY A 139 -6.71 -2.30 -8.95
N ASP A 140 -7.20 -2.42 -10.17
CA ASP A 140 -8.36 -1.68 -10.65
C ASP A 140 -9.61 -1.97 -9.81
N ASN A 141 -10.31 -0.91 -9.40
CA ASN A 141 -11.49 -0.98 -8.53
C ASN A 141 -11.26 -1.73 -7.20
N ALA A 142 -9.99 -1.98 -6.84
CA ALA A 142 -9.64 -2.51 -5.54
C ALA A 142 -9.53 -1.38 -4.51
N THR A 143 -9.64 -1.72 -3.23
CA THR A 143 -9.59 -0.74 -2.15
C THR A 143 -8.55 -1.12 -1.10
N LEU A 144 -7.66 -0.19 -0.80
CA LEU A 144 -6.82 -0.21 0.39
C LEU A 144 -7.36 0.80 1.40
N ILE A 145 -7.61 0.35 2.63
CA ILE A 145 -8.00 1.20 3.76
C ILE A 145 -6.89 1.14 4.81
N MET A 146 -6.44 2.30 5.27
CA MET A 146 -5.52 2.41 6.40
C MET A 146 -6.24 3.07 7.57
N GLU A 147 -6.20 2.44 8.74
CA GLU A 147 -6.90 2.86 9.95
C GLU A 147 -5.92 2.99 11.13
N GLY A 148 -6.23 3.89 12.05
CA GLY A 148 -5.50 4.03 13.31
C GLY A 148 -4.03 4.36 13.12
N ASP A 149 -3.15 3.53 13.65
CA ASP A 149 -1.68 3.68 13.61
C ASP A 149 -0.98 2.68 12.66
N ALA A 150 -1.73 2.04 11.75
CA ALA A 150 -1.13 1.15 10.75
C ALA A 150 0.04 1.80 10.02
N GLU A 151 1.14 1.08 9.85
CA GLU A 151 2.34 1.61 9.21
C GLU A 151 2.82 0.72 8.05
N ILE A 152 3.13 1.34 6.92
CA ILE A 152 3.85 0.73 5.81
C ILE A 152 5.17 1.48 5.70
N SER A 153 6.28 0.77 5.87
CA SER A 153 7.59 1.42 5.91
C SER A 153 8.72 0.49 5.45
N LYS A 154 9.87 1.09 5.19
CA LYS A 154 11.17 0.40 5.04
C LYS A 154 11.33 -0.47 3.80
N SER A 155 10.71 -0.14 2.66
CA SER A 155 11.30 -0.62 1.41
C SER A 155 12.55 0.20 1.07
N ILE A 156 13.64 -0.47 0.76
CA ILE A 156 14.94 0.21 0.56
C ILE A 156 14.98 0.97 -0.76
N LYS A 157 14.27 0.53 -1.78
CA LYS A 157 14.34 1.08 -3.14
C LYS A 157 13.04 0.87 -3.93
N GLY A 158 11.90 0.93 -3.32
CA GLY A 158 10.67 0.57 -4.02
C GLY A 158 9.54 1.53 -3.77
N GLN A 159 8.41 1.11 -4.23
CA GLN A 159 7.14 1.75 -3.99
C GLN A 159 6.50 1.07 -2.78
N GLU A 160 6.21 1.81 -1.73
CA GLU A 160 5.50 1.22 -0.59
C GLU A 160 4.09 0.79 -0.99
N VAL A 161 3.37 1.67 -1.71
CA VAL A 161 2.03 1.39 -2.22
C VAL A 161 1.95 1.81 -3.67
N LEU A 162 1.53 0.88 -4.53
CA LEU A 162 1.19 1.12 -5.92
C LEU A 162 -0.32 1.03 -6.10
N VAL A 163 -0.95 2.06 -6.67
CA VAL A 163 -2.39 2.11 -6.91
C VAL A 163 -2.67 2.23 -8.40
N ALA A 164 -3.42 1.28 -8.96
CA ALA A 164 -3.86 1.27 -10.35
C ALA A 164 -4.82 2.44 -10.64
N PRO A 165 -5.02 2.85 -11.91
CA PRO A 165 -5.77 4.06 -12.27
C PRO A 165 -7.18 4.19 -11.69
N THR A 166 -7.87 3.09 -11.47
CA THR A 166 -9.19 3.06 -10.83
C THR A 166 -9.18 2.48 -9.41
N GLY A 167 -7.98 2.21 -8.87
CA GLY A 167 -7.80 1.78 -7.49
C GLY A 167 -8.16 2.88 -6.49
N ILE A 168 -8.46 2.48 -5.27
CA ILE A 168 -8.95 3.37 -4.21
C ILE A 168 -8.04 3.23 -3.00
N LEU A 169 -7.53 4.36 -2.50
CA LEU A 169 -6.85 4.44 -1.22
C LEU A 169 -7.65 5.33 -0.26
N GLN A 170 -8.07 4.77 0.87
CA GLN A 170 -8.77 5.48 1.93
C GLN A 170 -7.87 5.61 3.16
N LEU A 171 -7.50 6.83 3.51
CA LEU A 171 -6.72 7.15 4.69
C LEU A 171 -7.65 7.59 5.83
N LYS A 172 -7.92 6.67 6.75
CA LYS A 172 -8.63 6.90 8.01
C LYS A 172 -7.66 6.97 9.19
N GLY A 173 -6.39 7.03 8.92
CA GLY A 173 -5.25 7.00 9.81
C GLY A 173 -4.06 6.36 9.11
N GLY A 174 -3.07 5.95 9.90
CA GLY A 174 -1.90 5.23 9.41
C GLY A 174 -0.84 6.12 8.77
N LYS A 175 0.26 5.47 8.39
CA LYS A 175 1.44 6.10 7.80
C LYS A 175 1.98 5.25 6.65
N ILE A 176 2.38 5.92 5.57
CA ILE A 176 3.16 5.31 4.50
C ILE A 176 4.47 6.09 4.45
N LYS A 177 5.54 5.49 4.97
CA LYS A 177 6.83 6.15 5.09
C LYS A 177 7.81 5.62 4.06
N ALA A 178 8.31 6.49 3.20
CA ALA A 178 9.53 6.20 2.47
C ALA A 178 10.71 6.13 3.45
N ARG A 179 11.72 5.32 3.13
CA ARG A 179 12.92 5.21 3.97
C ARG A 179 13.71 6.53 3.98
N GLU A 180 14.13 6.97 5.15
CA GLU A 180 14.88 8.21 5.35
C GLU A 180 16.42 8.06 5.18
N GLU A 181 16.95 6.85 5.10
CA GLU A 181 18.40 6.59 5.10
C GLU A 181 18.90 6.11 3.74
N GLY A 182 19.63 6.94 3.06
CA GLY A 182 20.43 6.56 1.89
C GLY A 182 20.62 7.69 0.89
N THR A 183 21.69 7.60 0.13
CA THR A 183 22.05 8.52 -0.95
C THR A 183 21.22 8.34 -2.23
N TYR A 184 20.09 7.66 -2.15
CA TYR A 184 19.23 7.35 -3.29
C TYR A 184 17.93 8.14 -3.21
N GLU A 185 17.78 9.06 -4.13
CA GLU A 185 16.68 10.03 -4.24
C GLU A 185 15.38 9.43 -4.80
N SER A 186 15.25 8.10 -4.88
CA SER A 186 14.16 7.39 -5.52
C SER A 186 13.15 6.75 -4.55
N GLU A 187 13.04 7.29 -3.34
CA GLU A 187 12.13 6.75 -2.34
C GLU A 187 10.70 7.19 -2.61
N ARG A 188 9.86 6.23 -3.02
CA ARG A 188 8.45 6.44 -3.39
C ARG A 188 7.57 5.86 -2.31
N SER A 189 6.86 6.68 -1.56
CA SER A 189 5.90 6.13 -0.59
C SER A 189 4.59 5.71 -1.27
N LEU A 190 4.09 6.51 -2.21
CA LEU A 190 2.81 6.28 -2.87
C LEU A 190 2.94 6.51 -4.38
N CYS A 191 2.81 5.45 -5.15
CA CYS A 191 2.78 5.49 -6.60
C CYS A 191 1.34 5.41 -7.10
N LEU A 192 0.88 6.44 -7.80
CA LEU A 192 -0.42 6.53 -8.42
C LEU A 192 -0.26 6.36 -9.93
N GLN A 193 -0.69 5.23 -10.46
CA GLN A 193 -0.63 4.99 -11.91
C GLN A 193 -1.68 5.82 -12.63
N ALA A 194 -1.27 6.55 -13.65
CA ALA A 194 -2.20 7.25 -14.52
C ALA A 194 -2.57 6.38 -15.72
N ALA A 195 -3.83 6.41 -16.12
CA ALA A 195 -4.26 5.91 -17.42
C ALA A 195 -4.62 7.10 -18.32
N ILE A 196 -4.04 7.13 -19.51
CA ILE A 196 -4.28 8.18 -20.48
C ILE A 196 -5.01 7.56 -21.68
N ASN A 197 -6.22 8.05 -21.93
CA ASN A 197 -7.04 7.61 -23.03
C ASN A 197 -7.46 8.83 -23.89
N GLY A 198 -6.72 9.07 -24.96
CA GLY A 198 -6.85 10.30 -25.73
C GLY A 198 -6.51 11.54 -24.90
N ASN A 199 -7.48 12.43 -24.70
CA ASN A 199 -7.33 13.64 -23.86
C ASN A 199 -7.82 13.43 -22.41
N GLN A 200 -8.26 12.23 -22.06
CA GLN A 200 -8.72 11.93 -20.70
C GLN A 200 -7.59 11.29 -19.91
N VAL A 201 -7.38 11.83 -18.71
CA VAL A 201 -6.44 11.29 -17.73
C VAL A 201 -7.24 10.78 -16.55
N THR A 202 -6.98 9.53 -16.16
CA THR A 202 -7.53 8.92 -14.94
C THR A 202 -6.38 8.71 -13.98
N ILE A 203 -6.47 9.28 -12.80
CA ILE A 203 -5.52 9.09 -11.69
C ILE A 203 -6.29 8.52 -10.51
N PRO A 204 -5.77 7.52 -9.81
CA PRO A 204 -6.41 7.04 -8.59
C PRO A 204 -6.51 8.17 -7.57
N THR A 205 -7.64 8.24 -6.88
CA THR A 205 -7.90 9.27 -5.88
C THR A 205 -7.62 8.73 -4.49
N VAL A 206 -6.76 9.43 -3.76
CA VAL A 206 -6.57 9.21 -2.32
C VAL A 206 -7.67 9.96 -1.57
N THR A 207 -8.42 9.27 -0.74
CA THR A 207 -9.44 9.89 0.13
C THR A 207 -8.92 9.96 1.57
N VAL A 208 -9.01 11.13 2.18
CA VAL A 208 -8.68 11.35 3.60
C VAL A 208 -9.97 11.53 4.38
N GLU A 209 -10.20 10.67 5.37
CA GLU A 209 -11.45 10.63 6.14
C GLU A 209 -11.27 11.07 7.59
N ASN A 210 -10.04 11.05 8.11
CA ASN A 210 -9.69 11.49 9.45
C ASN A 210 -8.34 12.20 9.44
N GLU A 211 -7.98 12.77 10.58
CA GLU A 211 -6.65 13.35 10.76
C GLU A 211 -5.58 12.28 10.64
N LEU A 212 -4.56 12.58 9.83
CA LEU A 212 -3.38 11.72 9.70
C LEU A 212 -2.35 12.09 10.77
N PRO A 213 -1.51 11.14 11.20
CA PRO A 213 -0.42 11.41 12.13
C PRO A 213 0.40 12.65 11.75
N ALA A 214 0.90 13.37 12.75
CA ALA A 214 1.61 14.63 12.51
C ALA A 214 2.87 14.47 11.66
N ASP A 215 3.53 13.32 11.78
CA ASP A 215 4.74 12.91 11.05
C ASP A 215 4.45 12.20 9.71
N SER A 216 3.22 12.29 9.20
CA SER A 216 2.90 11.76 7.86
C SER A 216 3.55 12.60 6.78
N ASP A 217 4.26 11.93 5.87
CA ASP A 217 4.93 12.52 4.72
C ASP A 217 4.76 11.57 3.52
N PHE A 218 3.93 11.95 2.55
CA PHE A 218 3.62 11.14 1.38
C PHE A 218 4.38 11.65 0.17
N LYS A 219 5.37 10.90 -0.28
CA LYS A 219 6.09 11.18 -1.53
C LYS A 219 5.34 10.54 -2.70
N LEU A 220 4.67 11.36 -3.48
CA LEU A 220 3.83 10.94 -4.59
C LEU A 220 4.65 10.75 -5.86
N ASP A 221 4.57 9.55 -6.43
CA ASP A 221 5.00 9.27 -7.79
C ASP A 221 3.75 9.12 -8.68
N LEU A 222 3.64 9.96 -9.69
CA LEU A 222 2.56 9.91 -10.67
C LEU A 222 3.05 9.17 -11.91
N TYR A 223 3.21 7.86 -11.79
CA TYR A 223 3.72 6.99 -12.84
C TYR A 223 2.84 7.04 -14.10
N ASP A 224 3.47 7.08 -15.26
CA ASP A 224 2.86 7.26 -16.57
C ASP A 224 2.22 8.63 -16.86
N TYR A 225 1.95 9.44 -15.85
CA TYR A 225 1.36 10.76 -16.05
C TYR A 225 2.33 11.75 -16.71
N VAL A 226 3.59 11.68 -16.33
CA VAL A 226 4.63 12.60 -16.82
C VAL A 226 5.29 12.08 -18.10
N LEU A 227 5.44 10.79 -18.26
CA LEU A 227 6.07 10.20 -19.45
C LEU A 227 5.24 10.41 -20.72
N SER A 228 3.92 10.50 -20.59
CA SER A 228 3.01 10.73 -21.70
C SER A 228 2.74 12.21 -21.97
N SER A 229 3.24 13.11 -21.13
CA SER A 229 2.88 14.53 -21.12
C SER A 229 3.55 15.37 -22.20
N SER A 230 4.27 14.79 -23.16
CA SER A 230 4.71 15.54 -24.34
C SER A 230 3.56 16.14 -25.15
N THR A 231 2.33 15.65 -24.96
CA THR A 231 1.14 16.08 -25.71
C THR A 231 -0.09 16.41 -24.85
N VAL A 232 -0.22 15.87 -23.64
CA VAL A 232 -1.36 16.13 -22.76
C VAL A 232 -0.86 16.83 -21.50
N ARG A 233 -1.15 18.13 -21.38
CA ARG A 233 -0.87 18.86 -20.15
C ARG A 233 -1.93 18.52 -19.12
N PRO A 234 -1.53 18.24 -17.86
CA PRO A 234 -2.49 18.04 -16.78
C PRO A 234 -3.45 19.22 -16.71
N GLY A 235 -4.70 18.91 -16.70
CA GLY A 235 -5.74 19.80 -16.29
C GLY A 235 -5.81 20.00 -14.80
N ALA A 236 -6.52 20.24 -14.00
CA ALA A 236 -6.54 20.30 -12.54
C ALA A 236 -7.08 18.99 -11.96
N GLU A 237 -6.35 17.90 -12.18
CA GLU A 237 -6.77 16.56 -11.69
C GLU A 237 -6.67 16.49 -10.17
N THR A 238 -7.67 15.88 -9.54
CA THR A 238 -7.69 15.65 -8.11
C THR A 238 -6.83 14.43 -7.78
N VAL A 239 -5.83 14.62 -6.92
CA VAL A 239 -4.94 13.56 -6.42
C VAL A 239 -5.38 13.09 -5.04
N VAL A 240 -5.74 14.03 -4.16
CA VAL A 240 -6.22 13.76 -2.80
C VAL A 240 -7.50 14.54 -2.56
N LYS A 241 -8.47 13.94 -1.91
CA LYS A 241 -9.70 14.64 -1.49
C LYS A 241 -10.07 14.32 -0.05
N GLY A 242 -10.64 15.30 0.63
CA GLY A 242 -11.35 15.07 1.88
C GLY A 242 -12.72 14.42 1.63
N THR A 243 -13.44 14.21 2.71
CA THR A 243 -14.84 13.73 2.70
C THR A 243 -15.77 14.83 3.20
N ASP A 244 -17.07 14.57 3.20
CA ASP A 244 -18.05 15.48 3.78
C ASP A 244 -17.84 15.69 5.29
N SER A 245 -17.21 14.70 5.94
CA SER A 245 -16.90 14.73 7.38
C SER A 245 -15.49 15.24 7.69
N TYR A 246 -14.63 15.40 6.70
CA TYR A 246 -13.24 15.81 6.90
C TYR A 246 -12.78 16.78 5.82
N THR A 247 -12.41 18.00 6.25
CA THR A 247 -11.96 19.07 5.34
C THR A 247 -10.45 19.20 5.36
N LEU A 248 -9.84 19.12 4.18
CA LEU A 248 -8.41 19.35 3.99
C LEU A 248 -8.06 20.83 4.18
N THR A 249 -6.89 21.07 4.74
CA THR A 249 -6.32 22.42 4.95
C THR A 249 -4.96 22.54 4.25
N ASP A 250 -4.40 23.72 4.19
CA ASP A 250 -3.05 23.94 3.64
C ASP A 250 -1.99 23.14 4.42
N SER A 251 -2.14 22.95 5.72
CA SER A 251 -1.24 22.10 6.50
C SER A 251 -1.31 20.64 6.08
N TYR A 252 -2.46 20.20 5.58
CA TYR A 252 -2.62 18.87 4.98
C TYR A 252 -1.94 18.74 3.63
N ARG A 253 -2.09 19.77 2.78
CA ARG A 253 -1.39 19.79 1.50
C ARG A 253 0.13 19.63 1.67
N MET A 254 0.68 20.18 2.73
CA MET A 254 2.11 20.07 3.04
C MET A 254 2.57 18.65 3.40
N LYS A 255 1.65 17.73 3.69
CA LYS A 255 1.96 16.30 3.92
C LYS A 255 2.13 15.51 2.62
N PHE A 256 1.79 16.08 1.48
CA PHE A 256 1.90 15.45 0.17
C PHE A 256 2.91 16.19 -0.69
N HIS A 257 3.93 15.50 -1.16
CA HIS A 257 5.01 16.04 -1.97
C HIS A 257 5.12 15.29 -3.29
N LEU A 258 5.30 16.00 -4.38
CA LEU A 258 5.70 15.36 -5.63
C LEU A 258 7.16 14.90 -5.51
N MET A 259 7.45 13.71 -6.00
CA MET A 259 8.82 13.23 -6.04
C MET A 259 9.73 14.14 -6.83
N THR A 260 10.93 14.35 -6.31
CA THR A 260 12.06 14.91 -7.01
C THR A 260 12.98 13.77 -7.42
N ASN A 261 13.17 13.54 -8.71
CA ASN A 261 14.16 12.56 -9.17
C ASN A 261 15.39 13.29 -9.68
N THR A 262 16.53 13.04 -9.06
CA THR A 262 17.80 13.68 -9.37
C THR A 262 18.80 12.77 -10.08
N THR A 263 18.54 11.48 -10.22
CA THR A 263 19.48 10.52 -10.81
C THR A 263 18.97 9.86 -12.10
N GLY A 264 19.72 9.98 -13.16
CA GLY A 264 19.56 9.16 -14.36
C GLY A 264 18.78 9.76 -15.52
N GLY A 265 18.55 11.07 -15.54
CA GLY A 265 18.03 11.78 -16.74
C GLY A 265 16.51 11.74 -16.88
N MET A 266 15.77 11.44 -15.84
CA MET A 266 14.31 11.48 -15.85
C MET A 266 13.75 12.62 -15.00
N THR A 267 12.74 13.17 -15.48
CA THR A 267 11.89 14.32 -15.23
C THR A 267 11.70 14.71 -13.76
N TYR A 268 12.04 15.93 -13.43
CA TYR A 268 11.76 16.59 -12.15
C TYR A 268 10.27 16.96 -12.10
N TYR A 269 9.46 16.18 -11.42
CA TYR A 269 8.02 16.44 -11.29
C TYR A 269 7.73 17.81 -10.67
N ASP A 270 8.46 18.15 -9.61
CA ASP A 270 8.31 19.43 -8.91
C ASP A 270 8.78 20.64 -9.72
N SER A 271 9.62 20.46 -10.74
CA SER A 271 10.03 21.54 -11.64
C SER A 271 8.94 21.94 -12.62
N TYR A 272 8.08 21.01 -12.99
CA TYR A 272 7.04 21.22 -14.00
C TYR A 272 5.64 21.26 -13.45
N PHE A 273 5.42 20.70 -12.27
CA PHE A 273 4.11 20.57 -11.65
C PHE A 273 4.13 21.01 -10.19
N GLU A 274 2.97 21.41 -9.71
CA GLU A 274 2.75 21.72 -8.31
C GLU A 274 1.44 21.13 -7.80
N LEU A 275 1.42 20.80 -6.50
CA LEU A 275 0.20 20.48 -5.78
C LEU A 275 -0.38 21.74 -5.16
N TYR A 276 -1.68 21.93 -5.29
CA TYR A 276 -2.39 23.06 -4.69
C TYR A 276 -3.72 22.62 -4.09
N LEU A 277 -4.17 23.33 -3.06
CA LEU A 277 -5.48 23.11 -2.45
C LEU A 277 -6.54 23.88 -3.23
N ASP A 278 -7.61 23.18 -3.60
CA ASP A 278 -8.79 23.76 -4.23
C ASP A 278 -10.05 23.18 -3.58
N GLY A 279 -10.73 23.98 -2.78
CA GLY A 279 -11.82 23.51 -1.93
C GLY A 279 -11.37 22.40 -1.00
N ASN A 280 -12.04 21.24 -1.03
CA ASN A 280 -11.69 20.06 -0.24
C ASN A 280 -10.88 19.02 -1.04
N ALA A 281 -10.01 19.49 -1.93
CA ALA A 281 -9.18 18.64 -2.77
C ALA A 281 -7.77 19.20 -2.97
N ILE A 282 -6.77 18.31 -2.96
CA ILE A 282 -5.42 18.61 -3.44
C ILE A 282 -5.36 18.19 -4.90
N LYS A 283 -5.04 19.14 -5.74
CA LYS A 283 -4.97 18.97 -7.19
C LYS A 283 -3.56 19.19 -7.71
N ILE A 284 -3.28 18.66 -8.89
CA ILE A 284 -2.03 18.90 -9.61
C ILE A 284 -2.25 19.83 -10.79
N ARG A 285 -1.31 20.72 -11.05
CA ARG A 285 -1.27 21.55 -12.27
C ARG A 285 0.14 21.78 -12.75
N ALA A 286 0.28 22.15 -14.02
CA ALA A 286 1.54 22.66 -14.56
C ALA A 286 1.86 24.04 -13.95
N LYS A 287 3.15 24.30 -13.71
CA LYS A 287 3.67 25.60 -13.28
C LYS A 287 3.72 26.59 -14.43
#